data_d27007feb603e879162ec857ba5a5549
#
_entry.id   d27007feb603e879162ec857ba5a5549
#
_cell.length_a   1.000
_cell.length_b   1.000
_cell.length_c   1.000
_cell.angle_alpha   90.00
_cell.angle_beta   90.00
_cell.angle_gamma   90.00
#
_symmetry.space_group_name_H-M   'P 1'
#
loop_
_entity.id
_entity.type
_entity.pdbx_description
1 polymer ?
#
loop_
_entity_poly.entity_id
_entity_poly.type
_entity_poly.pdbx_seq_one_letter_code
_entity_poly.pdbx_strand_id
1 'polypeptide(L)'
;ERPINPWAPGHRGVDLVAEQGTVILSPQAGTVSFAGKVAGKDVVSVRHRGCVTSTFEPAVTELSVGDTISRRQPVGIVEGSSDHCEDRCLHWGLKRGTADYLDPQQYAGSRKIVLKPS
;
A
#
# COMPACT_ATOMS: atom_id res chain seq x y z
N GLU A 1 -2.91 -8.05 15.08
CA GLU A 1 -1.46 -7.94 14.91
C GLU A 1 -1.03 -6.50 14.85
N ARG A 2 -0.12 -6.14 15.67
CA ARG A 2 0.30 -4.76 15.73
C ARG A 2 1.54 -4.54 14.90
N PRO A 3 1.82 -3.31 14.60
CA PRO A 3 3.04 -2.99 13.85
C PRO A 3 4.24 -3.52 14.56
N ILE A 4 5.19 -3.88 13.79
CA ILE A 4 6.29 -4.59 14.29
C ILE A 4 7.34 -3.76 14.88
N ASN A 5 7.58 -2.65 14.38
CA ASN A 5 8.73 -1.96 14.81
C ASN A 5 8.47 -0.54 15.13
N PRO A 6 9.43 0.11 15.75
CA PRO A 6 9.34 1.51 16.02
C PRO A 6 9.54 2.27 14.75
N TRP A 7 8.46 2.56 14.11
CA TRP A 7 8.48 3.29 12.89
C TRP A 7 8.91 4.71 13.11
N ALA A 8 9.43 5.31 12.06
CA ALA A 8 9.66 6.73 12.10
C ALA A 8 8.32 7.41 12.37
N PRO A 9 8.33 8.54 13.05
CA PRO A 9 7.10 9.26 13.31
C PRO A 9 6.33 9.51 12.02
N GLY A 10 5.03 9.30 12.09
CA GLY A 10 4.17 9.52 10.95
C GLY A 10 4.10 8.35 9.99
N HIS A 11 4.61 7.22 10.39
CA HIS A 11 4.70 6.08 9.50
C HIS A 11 4.22 4.81 10.20
N ARG A 12 3.31 4.09 9.58
CA ARG A 12 2.79 2.83 10.09
C ARG A 12 2.59 1.87 8.93
N GLY A 13 2.53 0.59 9.23
CA GLY A 13 2.27 -0.40 8.21
C GLY A 13 1.80 -1.71 8.78
N VAL A 14 1.22 -2.51 7.91
CA VAL A 14 0.79 -3.86 8.25
C VAL A 14 1.18 -4.78 7.10
N ASP A 15 1.35 -6.05 7.43
CA ASP A 15 1.57 -7.07 6.42
C ASP A 15 0.29 -7.85 6.25
N LEU A 16 -0.12 -8.00 5.01
CA LEU A 16 -1.35 -8.70 4.67
C LEU A 16 -0.98 -9.95 3.89
N VAL A 17 -1.61 -11.05 4.21
CA VAL A 17 -1.37 -12.28 3.48
C VAL A 17 -1.93 -12.10 2.07
N ALA A 18 -1.09 -12.28 1.06
CA ALA A 18 -1.51 -12.08 -0.31
C ALA A 18 -0.56 -12.82 -1.23
N GLU A 19 -1.12 -13.61 -2.11
CA GLU A 19 -0.30 -14.36 -3.05
C GLU A 19 0.00 -13.54 -4.29
N GLN A 20 1.00 -13.98 -5.02
CA GLN A 20 1.35 -13.34 -6.28
C GLN A 20 0.13 -13.27 -7.18
N GLY A 21 -0.07 -12.15 -7.82
CA GLY A 21 -1.20 -11.98 -8.72
C GLY A 21 -2.45 -11.42 -8.07
N THR A 22 -2.43 -11.24 -6.74
CA THR A 22 -3.59 -10.69 -6.05
C THR A 22 -3.77 -9.23 -6.43
N VAL A 23 -4.99 -8.85 -6.75
CA VAL A 23 -5.30 -7.47 -7.12
C VAL A 23 -5.41 -6.63 -5.86
N ILE A 24 -4.76 -5.48 -5.87
CA ILE A 24 -4.76 -4.55 -4.75
C ILE A 24 -5.75 -3.44 -5.06
N LEU A 25 -6.71 -3.25 -4.18
CA LEU A 25 -7.68 -2.17 -4.33
C LEU A 25 -7.31 -1.01 -3.41
N SER A 26 -7.47 0.20 -3.91
CA SER A 26 -7.10 1.37 -3.15
C SER A 26 -8.03 1.54 -1.94
N PRO A 27 -7.48 1.83 -0.77
CA PRO A 27 -8.33 2.02 0.40
C PRO A 27 -9.12 3.32 0.34
N GLN A 28 -8.62 4.31 -0.39
CA GLN A 28 -9.28 5.60 -0.53
C GLN A 28 -8.91 6.18 -1.88
N ALA A 29 -9.70 7.14 -2.32
CA ALA A 29 -9.38 7.83 -3.57
C ALA A 29 -8.04 8.55 -3.43
N GLY A 30 -7.37 8.72 -4.54
CA GLY A 30 -6.08 9.40 -4.52
C GLY A 30 -5.46 9.49 -5.89
N THR A 31 -4.17 9.76 -5.89
CA THR A 31 -3.39 9.90 -7.11
C THR A 31 -2.12 9.08 -6.96
N VAL A 32 -1.77 8.35 -8.00
CA VAL A 32 -0.53 7.57 -7.98
C VAL A 32 0.63 8.54 -7.86
N SER A 33 1.44 8.39 -6.82
CA SER A 33 2.55 9.29 -6.58
C SER A 33 3.90 8.64 -6.87
N PHE A 34 3.95 7.32 -6.93
CA PHE A 34 5.17 6.61 -7.26
C PHE A 34 4.83 5.23 -7.78
N ALA A 35 5.58 4.78 -8.78
CA ALA A 35 5.43 3.42 -9.29
C ALA A 35 6.78 3.02 -9.86
N GLY A 36 7.42 2.03 -9.26
CA GLY A 36 8.73 1.62 -9.72
C GLY A 36 9.44 0.78 -8.69
N LYS A 37 10.75 0.71 -8.82
CA LYS A 37 11.56 -0.08 -7.92
C LYS A 37 12.32 0.79 -6.94
N VAL A 38 12.35 0.34 -5.70
CA VAL A 38 13.15 0.96 -4.66
C VAL A 38 14.00 -0.13 -4.06
N ALA A 39 15.30 -0.01 -4.19
CA ALA A 39 16.24 -1.00 -3.68
C ALA A 39 15.90 -2.40 -4.19
N GLY A 40 15.50 -2.48 -5.46
CA GLY A 40 15.19 -3.76 -6.07
C GLY A 40 13.80 -4.29 -5.81
N LYS A 41 12.97 -3.57 -5.08
CA LYS A 41 11.63 -4.03 -4.76
C LYS A 41 10.60 -3.17 -5.48
N ASP A 42 9.55 -3.82 -5.95
CA ASP A 42 8.49 -3.12 -6.67
C ASP A 42 7.57 -2.43 -5.70
N VAL A 43 7.37 -1.14 -5.90
CA VAL A 43 6.62 -0.30 -4.96
C VAL A 43 5.63 0.55 -5.72
N VAL A 44 4.42 0.68 -5.21
CA VAL A 44 3.41 1.59 -5.73
C VAL A 44 2.91 2.43 -4.57
N SER A 45 2.89 3.75 -4.76
CA SER A 45 2.40 4.66 -3.74
C SER A 45 1.25 5.49 -4.27
N VAL A 46 0.29 5.75 -3.41
CA VAL A 46 -0.89 6.54 -3.73
C VAL A 46 -1.01 7.64 -2.69
N ARG A 47 -1.11 8.87 -3.15
CA ARG A 47 -1.32 10.00 -2.25
C ARG A 47 -2.80 10.27 -2.13
N HIS A 48 -3.28 10.25 -0.91
CA HIS A 48 -4.68 10.51 -0.62
C HIS A 48 -4.84 11.93 -0.11
N ARG A 49 -6.08 12.33 0.09
CA ARG A 49 -6.37 13.62 0.64
C ARG A 49 -5.78 13.75 2.04
N GLY A 50 -5.39 14.97 2.42
CA GLY A 50 -4.88 15.20 3.77
C GLY A 50 -3.44 14.80 3.96
N CYS A 51 -2.66 14.75 2.88
CA CYS A 51 -1.24 14.42 2.94
C CYS A 51 -0.98 13.00 3.45
N VAL A 52 -1.91 12.11 3.21
CA VAL A 52 -1.76 10.72 3.59
C VAL A 52 -1.32 9.94 2.36
N THR A 53 -0.32 9.10 2.52
CA THR A 53 0.22 8.29 1.42
C THR A 53 0.19 6.83 1.80
N SER A 54 -0.39 6.02 0.92
CA SER A 54 -0.32 4.56 1.04
C SER A 54 0.82 4.06 0.16
N THR A 55 1.55 3.08 0.66
CA THR A 55 2.62 2.46 -0.10
C THR A 55 2.42 0.95 -0.05
N PHE A 56 2.48 0.31 -1.20
CA PHE A 56 2.26 -1.12 -1.34
C PHE A 56 3.53 -1.78 -1.87
N GLU A 57 3.94 -2.84 -1.22
CA GLU A 57 5.17 -3.55 -1.58
C GLU A 57 5.01 -5.02 -1.24
N PRO A 58 5.25 -5.96 -2.17
CA PRO A 58 5.63 -5.74 -3.56
C PRO A 58 4.39 -5.52 -4.41
N ALA A 59 4.44 -4.56 -5.29
CA ALA A 59 3.28 -4.24 -6.12
C ALA A 59 3.74 -3.68 -7.46
N VAL A 60 3.08 -4.11 -8.52
CA VAL A 60 3.31 -3.54 -9.84
C VAL A 60 1.99 -3.00 -10.36
N THR A 61 2.07 -2.00 -11.22
CA THR A 61 0.87 -1.35 -11.71
C THR A 61 1.06 -0.95 -13.16
N GLU A 62 -0.04 -0.87 -13.87
CA GLU A 62 -0.03 -0.31 -15.22
C GLU A 62 -0.38 1.17 -15.21
N LEU A 63 -0.70 1.70 -14.05
CA LEU A 63 -1.01 3.11 -13.94
C LEU A 63 0.27 3.92 -13.95
N SER A 64 0.13 5.19 -14.31
CA SER A 64 1.25 6.11 -14.33
C SER A 64 1.16 7.08 -13.18
N VAL A 65 2.31 7.58 -12.77
CA VAL A 65 2.34 8.64 -11.77
C VAL A 65 1.49 9.79 -12.27
N GLY A 66 0.61 10.27 -11.43
CA GLY A 66 -0.33 11.33 -11.79
C GLY A 66 -1.72 10.83 -12.10
N ASP A 67 -1.89 9.52 -12.32
CA ASP A 67 -3.22 9.00 -12.56
C ASP A 67 -4.05 9.07 -11.29
N THR A 68 -5.31 9.44 -11.44
CA THR A 68 -6.22 9.48 -10.30
C THR A 68 -6.94 8.16 -10.19
N ILE A 69 -7.23 7.78 -8.97
CA ILE A 69 -7.95 6.54 -8.70
C ILE A 69 -9.03 6.80 -7.67
N SER A 70 -10.06 5.99 -7.76
CA SER A 70 -11.17 6.06 -6.83
C SER A 70 -10.96 5.06 -5.72
N ARG A 71 -11.70 5.25 -4.65
CA ARG A 71 -11.72 4.27 -3.58
C ARG A 71 -12.12 2.92 -4.13
N ARG A 72 -11.37 1.88 -3.76
CA ARG A 72 -11.61 0.49 -4.14
C ARG A 72 -11.34 0.22 -5.62
N GLN A 73 -10.72 1.15 -6.29
CA GLN A 73 -10.29 0.92 -7.65
C GLN A 73 -8.97 0.13 -7.62
N PRO A 74 -8.75 -0.78 -8.56
CA PRO A 74 -7.47 -1.50 -8.60
C PRO A 74 -6.31 -0.55 -8.79
N VAL A 75 -5.28 -0.70 -7.97
CA VAL A 75 -4.06 0.08 -8.09
C VAL A 75 -2.93 -0.74 -8.67
N GLY A 76 -3.03 -2.06 -8.60
CA GLY A 76 -1.96 -2.90 -9.10
C GLY A 76 -2.16 -4.31 -8.63
N ILE A 77 -1.14 -5.13 -8.80
CA ILE A 77 -1.18 -6.51 -8.32
C ILE A 77 0.05 -6.79 -7.48
N VAL A 78 -0.08 -7.76 -6.61
CA VAL A 78 1.03 -8.24 -5.82
C VAL A 78 1.94 -9.04 -6.74
N GLU A 79 3.15 -8.56 -6.94
CA GLU A 79 4.08 -9.26 -7.81
C GLU A 79 5.49 -8.83 -7.47
N GLY A 80 6.39 -9.80 -7.34
CA GLY A 80 7.76 -9.51 -7.05
C GLY A 80 8.19 -10.13 -5.74
N SER A 81 9.44 -9.91 -5.40
CA SER A 81 10.00 -10.45 -4.17
C SER A 81 9.72 -9.54 -3.01
N SER A 82 9.64 -10.14 -1.85
CA SER A 82 9.44 -9.40 -0.63
C SER A 82 10.32 -9.99 0.44
N ASP A 83 10.80 -9.15 1.34
CA ASP A 83 11.51 -9.63 2.51
C ASP A 83 10.52 -10.12 3.56
N HIS A 84 9.24 -9.98 3.29
CA HIS A 84 8.20 -10.30 4.25
C HIS A 84 7.51 -11.58 3.84
N CYS A 85 7.25 -12.46 4.77
CA CYS A 85 6.36 -13.60 4.58
C CYS A 85 6.69 -14.45 3.37
N GLU A 86 7.94 -14.52 2.98
CA GLU A 86 8.37 -15.40 1.91
C GLU A 86 7.54 -15.21 0.64
N ASP A 87 7.35 -13.97 0.25
CA ASP A 87 6.64 -13.62 -0.98
C ASP A 87 5.14 -13.90 -0.93
N ARG A 88 4.60 -14.04 0.25
CA ARG A 88 3.18 -14.27 0.39
C ARG A 88 2.48 -13.17 1.15
N CYS A 89 3.11 -12.02 1.25
CA CYS A 89 2.53 -10.91 1.97
C CYS A 89 2.61 -9.65 1.14
N LEU A 90 1.66 -8.79 1.38
CA LEU A 90 1.68 -7.44 0.88
C LEU A 90 1.88 -6.53 2.07
N HIS A 91 2.89 -5.71 2.01
CA HIS A 91 3.09 -4.70 3.04
C HIS A 91 2.38 -3.43 2.60
N TRP A 92 1.48 -2.94 3.44
CA TRP A 92 0.76 -1.69 3.20
C TRP A 92 1.20 -0.71 4.26
N GLY A 93 1.99 0.27 3.84
CA GLY A 93 2.44 1.33 4.73
C GLY A 93 1.55 2.55 4.57
N LEU A 94 1.36 3.27 5.66
CA LEU A 94 0.54 4.46 5.65
C LEU A 94 1.29 5.55 6.37
N LYS A 95 1.46 6.69 5.68
CA LYS A 95 2.21 7.80 6.22
C LYS A 95 1.37 9.05 6.10
N ARG A 96 1.41 9.89 7.14
CA ARG A 96 0.70 11.15 7.13
C ARG A 96 1.67 12.28 7.40
N GLY A 97 1.83 13.15 6.40
CA GLY A 97 2.62 14.36 6.57
C GLY A 97 3.94 14.12 7.25
N THR A 98 4.17 14.79 8.33
CA THR A 98 5.45 14.74 8.98
C THR A 98 5.48 14.04 10.31
N ALA A 99 4.41 14.07 11.06
CA ALA A 99 4.49 13.65 12.44
C ALA A 99 3.49 12.58 12.82
N ASP A 100 2.29 12.68 12.37
CA ASP A 100 1.26 11.74 12.78
C ASP A 100 1.35 10.48 11.97
N TYR A 101 0.97 9.38 12.59
CA TYR A 101 0.82 8.17 11.80
C TYR A 101 -0.55 7.59 12.08
N LEU A 102 -1.01 6.75 11.17
CA LEU A 102 -2.34 6.22 11.20
C LEU A 102 -2.30 4.72 11.17
N ASP A 103 -3.34 4.12 11.73
CA ASP A 103 -3.54 2.69 11.59
C ASP A 103 -4.15 2.48 10.20
N PRO A 104 -3.50 1.74 9.32
CA PRO A 104 -4.04 1.55 7.98
C PRO A 104 -5.44 0.96 7.99
N GLN A 105 -5.72 0.06 8.90
CA GLN A 105 -7.03 -0.56 8.92
C GLN A 105 -8.10 0.41 9.36
N GLN A 106 -7.77 1.30 10.28
CA GLN A 106 -8.71 2.33 10.66
C GLN A 106 -8.90 3.35 9.57
N TYR A 107 -7.84 3.65 8.84
CA TYR A 107 -7.95 4.60 7.75
C TYR A 107 -8.93 4.11 6.70
N ALA A 108 -8.95 2.82 6.44
CA ALA A 108 -9.88 2.26 5.48
C ALA A 108 -11.30 2.16 6.03
N GLY A 109 -11.52 2.62 7.25
CA GLY A 109 -12.82 2.59 7.88
C GLY A 109 -13.09 1.21 8.42
N SER A 110 -14.34 0.83 8.45
CA SER A 110 -14.70 -0.48 8.94
C SER A 110 -14.37 -1.55 7.93
N ARG A 111 -13.74 -1.18 6.83
CA ARG A 111 -13.44 -2.14 5.79
C ARG A 111 -11.98 -2.40 5.73
N LYS A 112 -11.65 -3.62 5.42
CA LYS A 112 -10.29 -3.97 5.15
C LYS A 112 -9.99 -3.68 3.71
N ILE A 113 -8.71 -3.51 3.42
CA ILE A 113 -8.30 -3.42 2.05
C ILE A 113 -8.65 -4.75 1.38
N VAL A 114 -9.18 -4.67 0.18
CA VAL A 114 -9.65 -5.87 -0.52
C VAL A 114 -8.55 -6.38 -1.43
N LEU A 115 -8.19 -7.63 -1.26
CA LEU A 115 -7.19 -8.29 -2.09
C LEU A 115 -7.86 -9.45 -2.79
N LYS A 116 -7.73 -9.51 -4.10
CA LYS A 116 -8.38 -10.55 -4.87
C LYS A 116 -7.36 -11.23 -5.78
N PRO A 117 -7.48 -12.52 -5.98
CA PRO A 117 -6.62 -13.18 -6.97
C PRO A 117 -6.91 -12.59 -8.35
N SER A 118 -5.89 -12.48 -9.14
CA SER A 118 -6.07 -11.96 -10.48
C SER A 118 -6.58 -13.02 -11.44
#